data_e86dbff8f6d1d359306fbcb25c9efb62
#
_entry.id   e86dbff8f6d1d359306fbcb25c9efb62
#
_cell.length_a   1.000
_cell.length_b   1.000
_cell.length_c   1.000
_cell.angle_alpha   90.00
_cell.angle_beta   90.00
_cell.angle_gamma   90.00
#
_symmetry.space_group_name_H-M   'P 1'
#
loop_
_entity.id
_entity.type
_entity.pdbx_description
1 polymer ?
#
loop_
_entity_poly.entity_id
_entity_poly.type
_entity_poly.pdbx_seq_one_letter_code
_entity_poly.pdbx_strand_id
1 'polypeptide(L)'
;VAACTLANRYISGRQMPDKAIDLIDEAASALKMQIESLPVEIDEIERNIAKLEIAREALKRESDPLSKQRLEKTEAELADVKEKAGGMRAQWLAEKEALSAIQETKGRIDTLKHEVEMAQRKGDFESAAKLQFGELPELEKNLEDKTEALHQAQANGSFLNEEVSEEDVANVVARWTGIPVARMLQGEQERLLKMEARIGERVIGQE
;
A
#
# COMPACT_ATOMS: atom_id res chain seq x y z
N VAL A 1 10.92 12.23 -7.64
CA VAL A 1 12.10 12.91 -7.05
C VAL A 1 12.80 11.96 -6.08
N ALA A 2 12.12 11.38 -5.07
CA ALA A 2 12.71 10.50 -4.04
C ALA A 2 13.52 9.34 -4.63
N ALA A 3 13.02 8.62 -5.64
CA ALA A 3 13.73 7.53 -6.29
C ALA A 3 15.10 7.95 -6.85
N CYS A 4 15.16 9.09 -7.54
CA CYS A 4 16.42 9.61 -8.07
C CYS A 4 17.41 9.99 -6.96
N THR A 5 16.91 10.65 -5.92
CA THR A 5 17.74 11.07 -4.78
C THR A 5 18.28 9.88 -4.00
N LEU A 6 17.42 8.92 -3.65
CA LEU A 6 17.80 7.73 -2.90
C LEU A 6 18.69 6.79 -3.73
N ALA A 7 18.37 6.58 -5.01
CA ALA A 7 19.20 5.79 -5.91
C ALA A 7 20.60 6.39 -6.05
N ASN A 8 20.70 7.71 -6.27
CA ASN A 8 22.01 8.36 -6.41
C ASN A 8 22.87 8.28 -5.15
N ARG A 9 22.24 8.34 -4.00
CA ARG A 9 22.91 8.41 -2.69
C ARG A 9 23.33 7.05 -2.15
N TYR A 10 22.48 6.03 -2.31
CA TYR A 10 22.65 4.74 -1.63
C TYR A 10 22.98 3.57 -2.55
N ILE A 11 22.77 3.69 -3.86
CA ILE A 11 23.03 2.62 -4.82
C ILE A 11 24.29 2.95 -5.63
N SER A 12 25.38 2.21 -5.41
CA SER A 12 26.69 2.48 -6.03
C SER A 12 27.00 1.62 -7.27
N GLY A 13 26.27 0.54 -7.52
CA GLY A 13 26.65 -0.43 -8.56
C GLY A 13 26.13 -0.17 -9.97
N ARG A 14 25.29 0.86 -10.19
CA ARG A 14 24.64 1.17 -11.47
C ARG A 14 24.66 2.65 -11.78
N GLN A 15 24.49 3.02 -13.04
CA GLN A 15 24.45 4.42 -13.46
C GLN A 15 23.02 5.00 -13.45
N MET A 16 22.91 6.33 -13.37
CA MET A 16 21.67 7.04 -13.63
C MET A 16 21.44 7.13 -15.16
N PRO A 17 20.20 7.04 -15.65
CA PRO A 17 18.91 6.96 -14.92
C PRO A 17 18.50 5.54 -14.53
N ASP A 18 19.16 4.49 -15.03
CA ASP A 18 18.70 3.08 -14.95
C ASP A 18 18.39 2.65 -13.51
N LYS A 19 19.28 2.96 -12.56
CA LYS A 19 19.06 2.60 -11.15
C LYS A 19 17.82 3.25 -10.52
N ALA A 20 17.41 4.43 -11.00
CA ALA A 20 16.22 5.09 -10.52
C ALA A 20 14.95 4.49 -11.15
N ILE A 21 15.04 4.07 -12.41
CA ILE A 21 13.94 3.39 -13.12
C ILE A 21 13.71 2.01 -12.48
N ASP A 22 14.77 1.21 -12.30
CA ASP A 22 14.69 -0.09 -11.63
C ASP A 22 14.06 0.03 -10.22
N LEU A 23 14.41 1.09 -9.49
CA LEU A 23 13.90 1.33 -8.15
C LEU A 23 12.39 1.65 -8.15
N ILE A 24 11.93 2.44 -9.12
CA ILE A 24 10.51 2.74 -9.29
C ILE A 24 9.75 1.47 -9.70
N ASP A 25 10.30 0.71 -10.63
CA ASP A 25 9.67 -0.53 -11.10
C ASP A 25 9.53 -1.56 -9.98
N GLU A 26 10.58 -1.76 -9.19
CA GLU A 26 10.53 -2.65 -8.02
C GLU A 26 9.54 -2.16 -6.96
N ALA A 27 9.49 -0.85 -6.68
CA ALA A 27 8.54 -0.29 -5.73
C ALA A 27 7.09 -0.41 -6.23
N ALA A 28 6.85 -0.16 -7.51
CA ALA A 28 5.53 -0.35 -8.13
C ALA A 28 5.10 -1.83 -8.14
N SER A 29 6.03 -2.74 -8.42
CA SER A 29 5.78 -4.18 -8.36
C SER A 29 5.47 -4.65 -6.94
N ALA A 30 6.17 -4.13 -5.94
CA ALA A 30 5.90 -4.41 -4.53
C ALA A 30 4.52 -3.91 -4.10
N LEU A 31 4.15 -2.68 -4.50
CA LEU A 31 2.81 -2.13 -4.24
C LEU A 31 1.72 -2.98 -4.90
N LYS A 32 1.92 -3.38 -6.16
CA LYS A 32 0.98 -4.26 -6.85
C LYS A 32 0.80 -5.59 -6.12
N MET A 33 1.88 -6.20 -5.65
CA MET A 33 1.81 -7.42 -4.84
C MET A 33 1.05 -7.20 -3.52
N GLN A 34 1.21 -6.04 -2.86
CA GLN A 34 0.45 -5.70 -1.65
C GLN A 34 -1.05 -5.59 -1.93
N ILE A 35 -1.43 -4.96 -3.04
CA ILE A 35 -2.85 -4.84 -3.44
C ILE A 35 -3.46 -6.22 -3.75
N GLU A 36 -2.68 -7.14 -4.34
CA GLU A 36 -3.15 -8.48 -4.70
C GLU A 36 -3.15 -9.45 -3.51
N SER A 37 -2.32 -9.21 -2.50
CA SER A 37 -2.17 -10.08 -1.32
C SER A 37 -3.11 -9.70 -0.18
N LEU A 38 -3.36 -10.67 0.70
CA LEU A 38 -4.13 -10.43 1.93
C LEU A 38 -3.28 -9.57 2.89
N PRO A 39 -3.83 -8.48 3.47
CA PRO A 39 -3.14 -7.69 4.49
C PRO A 39 -2.72 -8.53 5.70
N VAL A 40 -1.57 -8.18 6.28
CA VAL A 40 -0.99 -8.91 7.42
C VAL A 40 -1.94 -8.93 8.62
N GLU A 41 -2.64 -7.83 8.86
CA GLU A 41 -3.60 -7.68 9.95
C GLU A 41 -4.77 -8.69 9.82
N ILE A 42 -5.24 -8.92 8.60
CA ILE A 42 -6.33 -9.89 8.34
C ILE A 42 -5.79 -11.32 8.47
N ASP A 43 -4.59 -11.60 7.94
CA ASP A 43 -3.96 -12.92 8.06
C ASP A 43 -3.71 -13.30 9.53
N GLU A 44 -3.27 -12.36 10.37
CA GLU A 44 -3.08 -12.58 11.81
C GLU A 44 -4.40 -12.93 12.53
N ILE A 45 -5.48 -12.22 12.19
CA ILE A 45 -6.80 -12.48 12.74
C ILE A 45 -7.31 -13.85 12.26
N GLU A 46 -7.16 -14.20 10.99
CA GLU A 46 -7.55 -15.50 10.45
C GLU A 46 -6.78 -16.66 11.12
N ARG A 47 -5.48 -16.47 11.39
CA ARG A 47 -4.68 -17.43 12.17
C ARG A 47 -5.17 -17.56 13.61
N ASN A 48 -5.60 -16.46 14.23
CA ASN A 48 -6.18 -16.50 15.57
C ASN A 48 -7.51 -17.24 15.58
N ILE A 49 -8.38 -17.00 14.59
CA ILE A 49 -9.63 -17.76 14.40
C ILE A 49 -9.33 -19.26 14.32
N ALA A 50 -8.37 -19.66 13.49
CA ALA A 50 -7.99 -21.07 13.36
C ALA A 50 -7.53 -21.69 14.70
N LYS A 51 -6.74 -20.95 15.49
CA LYS A 51 -6.32 -21.40 16.83
C LYS A 51 -7.51 -21.58 17.79
N LEU A 52 -8.43 -20.60 17.80
CA LEU A 52 -9.63 -20.67 18.64
C LEU A 52 -10.57 -21.80 18.20
N GLU A 53 -10.69 -22.05 16.90
CA GLU A 53 -11.48 -23.19 16.39
C GLU A 53 -10.90 -24.54 16.84
N ILE A 54 -9.58 -24.70 16.77
CA ILE A 54 -8.91 -25.90 17.27
C ILE A 54 -9.13 -26.07 18.78
N ALA A 55 -8.98 -24.99 19.56
CA ALA A 55 -9.21 -24.99 20.99
C ALA A 55 -10.68 -25.35 21.32
N ARG A 56 -11.63 -24.76 20.59
CA ARG A 56 -13.07 -25.09 20.73
C ARG A 56 -13.35 -26.59 20.50
N GLU A 57 -12.79 -27.17 19.42
CA GLU A 57 -12.99 -28.59 19.12
C GLU A 57 -12.32 -29.50 20.14
N ALA A 58 -11.21 -29.11 20.75
CA ALA A 58 -10.59 -29.83 21.86
C ALA A 58 -11.48 -29.78 23.11
N LEU A 59 -11.96 -28.60 23.51
CA LEU A 59 -12.82 -28.40 24.68
C LEU A 59 -14.17 -29.10 24.56
N LYS A 60 -14.75 -29.26 23.38
CA LYS A 60 -15.97 -30.00 23.12
C LYS A 60 -15.86 -31.49 23.47
N ARG A 61 -14.65 -32.04 23.43
CA ARG A 61 -14.43 -33.49 23.80
C ARG A 61 -14.30 -33.70 25.28
N GLU A 62 -14.12 -32.63 26.05
CA GLU A 62 -14.03 -32.69 27.50
C GLU A 62 -15.42 -32.51 28.13
N SER A 63 -15.72 -33.23 29.22
CA SER A 63 -17.05 -33.22 29.84
C SER A 63 -17.10 -32.57 31.22
N ASP A 64 -15.94 -32.13 31.76
CA ASP A 64 -15.84 -31.51 33.05
C ASP A 64 -16.43 -30.08 33.10
N PRO A 65 -16.91 -29.60 34.26
CA PRO A 65 -17.56 -28.31 34.38
C PRO A 65 -16.65 -27.12 34.02
N LEU A 66 -15.35 -27.24 34.29
CA LEU A 66 -14.37 -26.20 34.01
C LEU A 66 -14.15 -26.02 32.47
N SER A 67 -14.06 -27.15 31.76
CA SER A 67 -13.92 -27.16 30.31
C SER A 67 -15.17 -26.62 29.60
N LYS A 68 -16.35 -26.83 30.16
CA LYS A 68 -17.60 -26.21 29.65
C LYS A 68 -17.58 -24.68 29.78
N GLN A 69 -17.12 -24.14 30.91
CA GLN A 69 -16.99 -22.68 31.07
C GLN A 69 -15.95 -22.10 30.14
N ARG A 70 -14.84 -22.82 29.90
CA ARG A 70 -13.82 -22.42 28.94
C ARG A 70 -14.34 -22.44 27.51
N LEU A 71 -15.12 -23.46 27.17
CA LEU A 71 -15.77 -23.60 25.86
C LEU A 71 -16.66 -22.37 25.57
N GLU A 72 -17.54 -22.00 26.49
CA GLU A 72 -18.43 -20.84 26.36
C GLU A 72 -17.65 -19.55 26.14
N LYS A 73 -16.56 -19.31 26.89
CA LYS A 73 -15.69 -18.17 26.70
C LYS A 73 -14.99 -18.17 25.32
N THR A 74 -14.50 -19.36 24.92
CA THR A 74 -13.82 -19.50 23.62
C THR A 74 -14.80 -19.29 22.46
N GLU A 75 -16.04 -19.74 22.59
CA GLU A 75 -17.08 -19.54 21.58
C GLU A 75 -17.49 -18.05 21.49
N ALA A 76 -17.60 -17.35 22.61
CA ALA A 76 -17.84 -15.91 22.61
C ALA A 76 -16.68 -15.14 21.95
N GLU A 77 -15.44 -15.43 22.35
CA GLU A 77 -14.24 -14.82 21.75
C GLU A 77 -14.15 -15.12 20.25
N LEU A 78 -14.44 -16.35 19.84
CA LEU A 78 -14.45 -16.74 18.43
C LEU A 78 -15.50 -15.97 17.62
N ALA A 79 -16.68 -15.72 18.19
CA ALA A 79 -17.73 -14.94 17.54
C ALA A 79 -17.27 -13.50 17.34
N ASP A 80 -16.72 -12.85 18.38
CA ASP A 80 -16.21 -11.47 18.32
C ASP A 80 -15.06 -11.32 17.29
N VAL A 81 -14.13 -12.27 17.28
CA VAL A 81 -12.98 -12.23 16.36
C VAL A 81 -13.44 -12.48 14.92
N LYS A 82 -14.41 -13.37 14.70
CA LYS A 82 -15.01 -13.60 13.36
C LYS A 82 -15.77 -12.39 12.83
N GLU A 83 -16.50 -11.69 13.69
CA GLU A 83 -17.19 -10.44 13.31
C GLU A 83 -16.19 -9.37 12.87
N LYS A 84 -15.13 -9.16 13.65
CA LYS A 84 -14.04 -8.23 13.31
C LYS A 84 -13.35 -8.61 11.99
N ALA A 85 -13.00 -9.89 11.82
CA ALA A 85 -12.38 -10.36 10.59
C ALA A 85 -13.30 -10.15 9.37
N GLY A 86 -14.60 -10.40 9.54
CA GLY A 86 -15.60 -10.15 8.49
C GLY A 86 -15.67 -8.70 8.07
N GLY A 87 -15.69 -7.76 9.04
CA GLY A 87 -15.67 -6.33 8.78
C GLY A 87 -14.41 -5.86 8.05
N MET A 88 -13.23 -6.28 8.55
CA MET A 88 -11.93 -5.93 7.94
C MET A 88 -11.80 -6.50 6.52
N ARG A 89 -12.24 -7.73 6.30
CA ARG A 89 -12.21 -8.35 4.98
C ARG A 89 -13.16 -7.69 3.99
N ALA A 90 -14.35 -7.29 4.43
CA ALA A 90 -15.30 -6.55 3.60
C ALA A 90 -14.74 -5.17 3.20
N GLN A 91 -14.12 -4.46 4.14
CA GLN A 91 -13.46 -3.18 3.87
C GLN A 91 -12.32 -3.35 2.86
N TRP A 92 -11.40 -4.32 3.09
CA TRP A 92 -10.30 -4.59 2.17
C TRP A 92 -10.77 -4.93 0.75
N LEU A 93 -11.82 -5.76 0.61
CA LEU A 93 -12.40 -6.09 -0.70
C LEU A 93 -12.98 -4.86 -1.38
N ALA A 94 -13.69 -4.01 -0.65
CA ALA A 94 -14.23 -2.76 -1.18
C ALA A 94 -13.13 -1.79 -1.64
N GLU A 95 -12.05 -1.63 -0.86
CA GLU A 95 -10.89 -0.83 -1.26
C GLU A 95 -10.22 -1.40 -2.52
N LYS A 96 -10.05 -2.73 -2.60
CA LYS A 96 -9.46 -3.40 -3.76
C LYS A 96 -10.29 -3.22 -5.03
N GLU A 97 -11.61 -3.36 -4.94
CA GLU A 97 -12.53 -3.14 -6.06
C GLU A 97 -12.51 -1.68 -6.52
N ALA A 98 -12.51 -0.73 -5.58
CA ALA A 98 -12.42 0.69 -5.88
C ALA A 98 -11.10 1.05 -6.60
N LEU A 99 -9.96 0.55 -6.10
CA LEU A 99 -8.65 0.74 -6.74
C LEU A 99 -8.60 0.13 -8.15
N SER A 100 -9.14 -1.06 -8.34
CA SER A 100 -9.22 -1.68 -9.66
C SER A 100 -10.06 -0.84 -10.64
N ALA A 101 -11.20 -0.31 -10.19
CA ALA A 101 -12.06 0.55 -11.00
C ALA A 101 -11.42 1.90 -11.34
N ILE A 102 -10.60 2.45 -10.43
CA ILE A 102 -9.80 3.66 -10.66
C ILE A 102 -8.73 3.38 -11.72
N GLN A 103 -7.98 2.28 -11.60
CA GLN A 103 -6.93 1.90 -12.55
C GLN A 103 -7.51 1.65 -13.96
N GLU A 104 -8.66 0.96 -14.06
CA GLU A 104 -9.34 0.76 -15.33
C GLU A 104 -9.76 2.09 -15.97
N THR A 105 -10.31 3.02 -15.17
CA THR A 105 -10.71 4.34 -15.65
C THR A 105 -9.51 5.16 -16.10
N LYS A 106 -8.38 5.16 -15.37
CA LYS A 106 -7.11 5.78 -15.78
C LYS A 106 -6.61 5.20 -17.11
N GLY A 107 -6.62 3.87 -17.27
CA GLY A 107 -6.21 3.21 -18.50
C GLY A 107 -7.11 3.58 -19.70
N ARG A 108 -8.42 3.76 -19.50
CA ARG A 108 -9.33 4.24 -20.56
C ARG A 108 -9.04 5.69 -20.94
N ILE A 109 -8.77 6.55 -19.96
CA ILE A 109 -8.37 7.96 -20.19
C ILE A 109 -7.11 8.02 -21.03
N ASP A 110 -6.09 7.22 -20.71
CA ASP A 110 -4.83 7.18 -21.47
C ASP A 110 -5.05 6.69 -22.90
N THR A 111 -5.85 5.63 -23.08
CA THR A 111 -6.23 5.14 -24.40
C THR A 111 -6.96 6.21 -25.21
N LEU A 112 -7.92 6.88 -24.59
CA LEU A 112 -8.70 7.94 -25.24
C LEU A 112 -7.83 9.14 -25.63
N LYS A 113 -6.89 9.56 -24.77
CA LYS A 113 -5.91 10.61 -25.09
C LYS A 113 -5.06 10.25 -26.30
N HIS A 114 -4.64 8.98 -26.39
CA HIS A 114 -3.91 8.49 -27.56
C HIS A 114 -4.77 8.47 -28.82
N GLU A 115 -6.04 8.07 -28.73
CA GLU A 115 -6.98 8.12 -29.85
C GLU A 115 -7.21 9.55 -30.36
N VAL A 116 -7.34 10.53 -29.46
CA VAL A 116 -7.43 11.95 -29.80
C VAL A 116 -6.19 12.40 -30.57
N GLU A 117 -4.97 12.08 -30.09
CA GLU A 117 -3.74 12.41 -30.81
C GLU A 117 -3.68 11.79 -32.20
N MET A 118 -4.09 10.52 -32.32
CA MET A 118 -4.09 9.82 -33.61
C MET A 118 -5.12 10.40 -34.59
N ALA A 119 -6.30 10.81 -34.12
CA ALA A 119 -7.32 11.46 -34.93
C ALA A 119 -6.82 12.84 -35.43
N GLN A 120 -6.20 13.62 -34.54
CA GLN A 120 -5.59 14.92 -34.91
C GLN A 120 -4.49 14.76 -35.98
N ARG A 121 -3.60 13.77 -35.84
CA ARG A 121 -2.54 13.47 -36.82
C ARG A 121 -3.09 13.05 -38.17
N LYS A 122 -4.26 12.39 -38.21
CA LYS A 122 -4.97 12.00 -39.45
C LYS A 122 -5.79 13.14 -40.06
N GLY A 123 -5.93 14.28 -39.39
CA GLY A 123 -6.74 15.41 -39.82
C GLY A 123 -8.24 15.23 -39.56
N ASP A 124 -8.64 14.23 -38.79
CA ASP A 124 -10.02 14.00 -38.36
C ASP A 124 -10.32 14.81 -37.09
N PHE A 125 -10.50 16.10 -37.31
CA PHE A 125 -10.73 17.04 -36.20
C PHE A 125 -12.13 16.89 -35.59
N GLU A 126 -13.11 16.34 -36.34
CA GLU A 126 -14.46 16.12 -35.82
C GLU A 126 -14.47 15.00 -34.79
N SER A 127 -13.87 13.85 -35.10
CA SER A 127 -13.71 12.75 -34.12
C SER A 127 -12.86 13.15 -32.94
N ALA A 128 -11.74 13.84 -33.18
CA ALA A 128 -10.88 14.34 -32.10
C ALA A 128 -11.64 15.27 -31.13
N ALA A 129 -12.48 16.17 -31.67
CA ALA A 129 -13.29 17.08 -30.86
C ALA A 129 -14.35 16.35 -30.02
N LYS A 130 -15.03 15.35 -30.59
CA LYS A 130 -16.00 14.54 -29.87
C LYS A 130 -15.38 13.80 -28.69
N LEU A 131 -14.24 13.18 -28.90
CA LEU A 131 -13.51 12.46 -27.85
C LEU A 131 -12.98 13.43 -26.79
N GLN A 132 -12.35 14.53 -27.19
CA GLN A 132 -11.69 15.47 -26.30
C GLN A 132 -12.66 16.30 -25.47
N PHE A 133 -13.80 16.71 -26.02
CA PHE A 133 -14.76 17.61 -25.35
C PHE A 133 -16.03 16.88 -24.88
N GLY A 134 -16.26 15.65 -25.33
CA GLY A 134 -17.38 14.82 -24.90
C GLY A 134 -16.95 13.75 -23.89
N GLU A 135 -16.26 12.71 -24.35
CA GLU A 135 -15.99 11.51 -23.55
C GLU A 135 -14.89 11.71 -22.48
N LEU A 136 -13.83 12.45 -22.81
CA LEU A 136 -12.70 12.65 -21.90
C LEU A 136 -13.11 13.35 -20.59
N PRO A 137 -13.86 14.48 -20.61
CA PRO A 137 -14.29 15.15 -19.38
C PRO A 137 -15.23 14.30 -18.53
N GLU A 138 -16.06 13.45 -19.15
CA GLU A 138 -16.95 12.53 -18.42
C GLU A 138 -16.15 11.46 -17.67
N LEU A 139 -15.11 10.90 -18.32
CA LEU A 139 -14.23 9.92 -17.68
C LEU A 139 -13.36 10.56 -16.58
N GLU A 140 -12.87 11.79 -16.80
CA GLU A 140 -12.09 12.52 -15.79
C GLU A 140 -12.95 12.82 -14.55
N LYS A 141 -14.20 13.24 -14.74
CA LYS A 141 -15.15 13.42 -13.62
C LYS A 141 -15.46 12.11 -12.91
N ASN A 142 -15.68 11.03 -13.65
CA ASN A 142 -15.93 9.71 -13.06
C ASN A 142 -14.71 9.23 -12.23
N LEU A 143 -13.49 9.53 -12.69
CA LEU A 143 -12.26 9.25 -11.95
C LEU A 143 -12.21 10.03 -10.64
N GLU A 144 -12.54 11.33 -10.68
CA GLU A 144 -12.57 12.18 -9.49
C GLU A 144 -13.59 11.67 -8.46
N ASP A 145 -14.82 11.36 -8.91
CA ASP A 145 -15.89 10.81 -8.05
C ASP A 145 -15.47 9.49 -7.40
N LYS A 146 -14.81 8.58 -8.14
CA LYS A 146 -14.31 7.30 -7.61
C LYS A 146 -13.15 7.49 -6.61
N THR A 147 -12.25 8.42 -6.89
CA THR A 147 -11.13 8.71 -6.01
C THR A 147 -11.61 9.32 -4.70
N GLU A 148 -12.59 10.22 -4.76
CA GLU A 148 -13.19 10.79 -3.56
C GLU A 148 -13.94 9.72 -2.73
N ALA A 149 -14.67 8.84 -3.38
CA ALA A 149 -15.35 7.72 -2.72
C ALA A 149 -14.35 6.78 -2.02
N LEU A 150 -13.20 6.50 -2.64
CA LEU A 150 -12.13 5.72 -2.03
C LEU A 150 -11.57 6.42 -0.79
N HIS A 151 -11.25 7.72 -0.89
CA HIS A 151 -10.75 8.50 0.25
C HIS A 151 -11.74 8.53 1.43
N GLN A 152 -13.04 8.64 1.14
CA GLN A 152 -14.07 8.57 2.18
C GLN A 152 -14.13 7.19 2.84
N ALA A 153 -14.00 6.11 2.07
CA ALA A 153 -13.95 4.75 2.60
C ALA A 153 -12.70 4.51 3.49
N GLN A 154 -11.58 5.15 3.16
CA GLN A 154 -10.31 5.05 3.88
C GLN A 154 -10.21 5.97 5.11
N ALA A 155 -11.19 6.84 5.37
CA ALA A 155 -11.16 7.79 6.50
C ALA A 155 -11.01 7.12 7.88
N ASN A 156 -11.43 5.87 8.03
CA ASN A 156 -11.34 5.08 9.27
C ASN A 156 -10.11 4.14 9.32
N GLY A 157 -9.17 4.30 8.41
CA GLY A 157 -8.00 3.45 8.21
C GLY A 157 -8.01 2.83 6.82
N SER A 158 -6.83 2.67 6.23
CA SER A 158 -6.64 2.11 4.89
C SER A 158 -5.79 0.85 4.97
N PHE A 159 -6.18 -0.18 4.23
CA PHE A 159 -5.37 -1.38 4.01
C PHE A 159 -4.49 -1.26 2.77
N LEU A 160 -4.88 -0.44 1.79
CA LEU A 160 -4.24 -0.35 0.49
C LEU A 160 -3.85 1.09 0.15
N ASN A 161 -2.65 1.25 -0.39
CA ASN A 161 -2.20 2.53 -0.94
C ASN A 161 -2.44 2.56 -2.45
N GLU A 162 -2.82 3.73 -2.98
CA GLU A 162 -3.02 3.93 -4.41
C GLU A 162 -1.70 4.20 -5.15
N GLU A 163 -0.77 4.88 -4.49
CA GLU A 163 0.45 5.38 -5.09
C GLU A 163 1.69 4.91 -4.32
N VAL A 164 2.80 4.80 -5.05
CA VAL A 164 4.11 4.50 -4.46
C VAL A 164 4.60 5.72 -3.67
N SER A 165 4.76 5.55 -2.37
CA SER A 165 5.26 6.58 -1.46
C SER A 165 6.80 6.67 -1.46
N GLU A 166 7.34 7.72 -0.87
CA GLU A 166 8.79 7.81 -0.61
C GLU A 166 9.29 6.71 0.33
N GLU A 167 8.43 6.27 1.25
CA GLU A 167 8.74 5.21 2.18
C GLU A 167 8.83 3.84 1.48
N ASP A 168 7.96 3.57 0.50
CA ASP A 168 8.02 2.35 -0.30
C ASP A 168 9.33 2.27 -1.08
N VAL A 169 9.73 3.38 -1.70
CA VAL A 169 11.02 3.50 -2.40
C VAL A 169 12.18 3.29 -1.43
N ALA A 170 12.14 3.90 -0.24
CA ALA A 170 13.17 3.74 0.78
C ALA A 170 13.24 2.30 1.31
N ASN A 171 12.10 1.61 1.42
CA ASN A 171 12.03 0.19 1.79
C ASN A 171 12.70 -0.71 0.75
N VAL A 172 12.55 -0.43 -0.54
CA VAL A 172 13.27 -1.15 -1.59
C VAL A 172 14.77 -0.92 -1.49
N VAL A 173 15.20 0.34 -1.34
CA VAL A 173 16.62 0.67 -1.16
C VAL A 173 17.19 0.00 0.09
N ALA A 174 16.43 -0.05 1.19
CA ALA A 174 16.86 -0.74 2.41
C ALA A 174 17.06 -2.24 2.21
N ARG A 175 16.19 -2.88 1.43
CA ARG A 175 16.35 -4.30 1.07
C ARG A 175 17.61 -4.55 0.25
N TRP A 176 17.95 -3.65 -0.68
CA TRP A 176 19.11 -3.80 -1.55
C TRP A 176 20.43 -3.46 -0.85
N THR A 177 20.43 -2.49 0.06
CA THR A 177 21.66 -1.97 0.67
C THR A 177 21.88 -2.41 2.11
N GLY A 178 20.84 -2.90 2.78
CA GLY A 178 20.87 -3.22 4.21
C GLY A 178 20.83 -1.98 5.14
N ILE A 179 20.63 -0.78 4.60
CA ILE A 179 20.57 0.47 5.38
C ILE A 179 19.12 0.68 5.87
N PRO A 180 18.89 0.89 7.19
CA PRO A 180 17.53 1.10 7.71
C PRO A 180 16.83 2.32 7.10
N VAL A 181 15.53 2.20 6.77
CA VAL A 181 14.69 3.26 6.17
C VAL A 181 14.72 4.55 6.99
N ALA A 182 14.63 4.45 8.32
CA ALA A 182 14.68 5.61 9.20
C ALA A 182 15.93 6.48 9.02
N ARG A 183 17.05 5.90 8.55
CA ARG A 183 18.26 6.66 8.26
C ARG A 183 18.20 7.35 6.88
N MET A 184 17.38 6.84 5.96
CA MET A 184 17.26 7.37 4.60
C MET A 184 16.32 8.57 4.55
N LEU A 185 15.23 8.54 5.32
CA LEU A 185 14.20 9.57 5.35
C LEU A 185 14.56 10.77 6.24
N GLN A 186 15.55 10.62 7.13
CA GLN A 186 16.04 11.75 7.93
C GLN A 186 16.78 12.77 7.03
N GLY A 187 16.31 14.01 7.05
CA GLY A 187 16.97 15.13 6.35
C GLY A 187 18.43 15.31 6.77
N GLU A 188 19.29 15.73 5.83
CA GLU A 188 20.73 15.95 6.13
C GLU A 188 20.95 16.97 7.23
N GLN A 189 20.16 18.03 7.24
CA GLN A 189 20.23 19.07 8.27
C GLN A 189 19.94 18.52 9.66
N GLU A 190 18.92 17.68 9.79
CA GLU A 190 18.56 17.08 11.07
C GLU A 190 19.62 16.07 11.57
N ARG A 191 20.26 15.36 10.64
CA ARG A 191 21.37 14.45 10.95
C ARG A 191 22.62 15.21 11.41
N LEU A 192 22.93 16.34 10.76
CA LEU A 192 24.07 17.20 11.11
C LEU A 192 23.84 17.87 12.46
N LEU A 193 22.64 18.38 12.72
CA LEU A 193 22.29 18.99 14.02
C LEU A 193 22.38 18.02 15.20
N LYS A 194 22.09 16.73 14.97
CA LYS A 194 22.17 15.69 16.00
C LYS A 194 23.51 14.96 16.02
N MET A 195 24.45 15.32 15.15
CA MET A 195 25.71 14.59 14.98
C MET A 195 26.60 14.72 16.23
N GLU A 196 26.74 15.92 16.78
CA GLU A 196 27.54 16.18 17.98
C GLU A 196 27.02 15.38 19.18
N ALA A 197 25.71 15.40 19.42
CA ALA A 197 25.09 14.64 20.50
C ALA A 197 25.34 13.13 20.36
N ARG A 198 25.21 12.59 19.14
CA ARG A 198 25.45 11.16 18.85
C ARG A 198 26.91 10.74 18.96
N ILE A 199 27.83 11.65 18.65
CA ILE A 199 29.27 11.41 18.83
C ILE A 199 29.61 11.44 20.31
N GLY A 200 29.06 12.41 21.08
CA GLY A 200 29.24 12.53 22.51
C GLY A 200 28.77 11.31 23.31
N GLU A 201 27.71 10.62 22.86
CA GLU A 201 27.26 9.36 23.47
C GLU A 201 28.25 8.19 23.29
N ARG A 202 29.10 8.23 22.27
CA ARG A 202 30.06 7.16 21.94
C ARG A 202 31.50 7.45 22.33
N VAL A 203 31.84 8.71 22.47
CA VAL A 203 33.23 9.16 22.81
C VAL A 203 33.25 9.62 24.26
N ILE A 204 33.79 8.79 25.11
CA ILE A 204 33.94 9.12 26.56
C ILE A 204 35.18 10.00 26.73
N GLY A 205 35.01 11.16 27.36
CA GLY A 205 36.14 12.02 27.81
C GLY A 205 36.53 13.15 26.85
N GLN A 206 35.69 13.53 25.89
CA GLN A 206 35.81 14.77 25.13
C GLN A 206 34.52 15.57 25.28
N GLU A 207 34.43 16.39 26.29
CA GLU A 207 33.40 17.42 26.44
C GLU A 207 33.78 18.70 25.70
#